data_035e088daf1b20daf35408b6050cb6bd
#
_entry.id   035e088daf1b20daf35408b6050cb6bd
#
_cell.length_a   1.000
_cell.length_b   1.000
_cell.length_c   1.000
_cell.angle_alpha   90.00
_cell.angle_beta   90.00
_cell.angle_gamma   90.00
#
_symmetry.space_group_name_H-M   'P 1'
#
loop_
_entity.id
_entity.type
_entity.pdbx_description
1 polymer ?
#
loop_
_entity_poly.entity_id
_entity_poly.type
_entity_poly.pdbx_seq_one_letter_code
_entity_poly.pdbx_strand_id
1 'polypeptide(L)'
;MSSIHSTAASPSLRTTEASAAPVPDRRAYRMSSLDMLRGLVIVVMALDHVRDFVMTAAVQDPTADPTTGPLLFATRWITHFCAPTFVFLAGTSAGLMASRKTRAELASFLLTRGLWLIVLEAIVISTAWSFAPIGVGGFGGRIYVALQVIWVIGASMVILAGAQVLGRRACLASGAAILLGHNLLDGVWPAAMTSASTAPLWAALHSRQFYDVGSFSIFFSYPLLPWTGVMLLGFGAASLFELPTKAREQRLLRIGISLVIAFIVIRALNVYGDPHAWEFDPSNITASVMSFLGTTKYPPSLLFVLMTLGPAALACAFAERIRGPLSDALVTLGRAPLAFYISHLYLIHALAILLGIAQGFAAEQFLTHYRFFPKGFGVGLLGVYLIWIAVVLVLYPLCRWVATVKARRQDWWLSYV
;
A
#
# COMPACT_ATOMS: atom_id res chain seq x y z
N MET A 1 -11.75 95.73 19.27
CA MET A 1 -12.41 95.01 18.16
C MET A 1 -11.42 94.09 17.59
N SER A 2 -11.47 92.84 18.00
CA SER A 2 -10.57 91.80 17.52
C SER A 2 -11.33 90.48 17.47
N SER A 3 -11.53 89.96 16.28
CA SER A 3 -12.30 88.78 15.98
C SER A 3 -11.33 87.55 16.05
N ILE A 4 -11.69 86.63 16.90
CA ILE A 4 -10.97 85.36 17.06
C ILE A 4 -11.61 84.32 16.12
N HIS A 5 -10.86 83.85 15.12
CA HIS A 5 -11.25 82.71 14.31
C HIS A 5 -10.85 81.42 15.02
N SER A 6 -11.83 80.61 15.41
CA SER A 6 -11.65 79.24 15.91
C SER A 6 -11.71 78.31 14.72
N THR A 7 -10.61 77.63 14.43
CA THR A 7 -10.52 76.47 13.50
C THR A 7 -10.80 75.18 14.25
N ALA A 8 -11.99 74.64 13.99
CA ALA A 8 -12.31 73.26 14.48
C ALA A 8 -11.63 72.22 13.63
N ALA A 9 -10.75 71.41 14.24
CA ALA A 9 -10.16 70.26 13.64
C ALA A 9 -11.12 69.05 13.67
N SER A 10 -11.43 68.49 12.51
CA SER A 10 -12.25 67.28 12.37
C SER A 10 -11.42 66.04 12.83
N PRO A 11 -12.01 65.10 13.62
CA PRO A 11 -11.33 63.88 13.96
C PRO A 11 -11.33 62.90 12.78
N SER A 12 -10.15 62.53 12.33
CA SER A 12 -9.95 61.46 11.36
C SER A 12 -10.40 60.10 11.95
N LEU A 13 -11.45 59.52 11.41
CA LEU A 13 -11.86 58.12 11.64
C LEU A 13 -10.75 57.21 11.15
N ARG A 14 -9.93 56.71 12.06
CA ARG A 14 -9.08 55.51 11.78
C ARG A 14 -10.01 54.31 11.69
N THR A 15 -10.28 53.88 10.47
CA THR A 15 -10.82 52.55 10.22
C THR A 15 -9.78 51.54 10.64
N THR A 16 -9.95 50.96 11.82
CA THR A 16 -9.24 49.71 12.21
C THR A 16 -9.68 48.62 11.25
N GLU A 17 -8.85 48.29 10.27
CA GLU A 17 -8.98 47.04 9.53
C GLU A 17 -8.93 45.92 10.55
N ALA A 18 -10.08 45.29 10.80
CA ALA A 18 -10.17 44.08 11.55
C ALA A 18 -9.37 43.02 10.75
N SER A 19 -8.18 42.71 11.26
CA SER A 19 -7.38 41.57 10.77
C SER A 19 -8.29 40.35 10.76
N ALA A 20 -8.70 39.92 9.59
CA ALA A 20 -9.44 38.66 9.42
C ALA A 20 -8.63 37.56 10.06
N ALA A 21 -9.20 36.89 11.05
CA ALA A 21 -8.59 35.73 11.67
C ALA A 21 -8.14 34.77 10.58
N PRO A 22 -6.91 34.22 10.64
CA PRO A 22 -6.41 33.31 9.62
C PRO A 22 -7.39 32.17 9.48
N VAL A 23 -7.94 31.98 8.26
CA VAL A 23 -8.78 30.83 7.94
C VAL A 23 -8.01 29.57 8.34
N PRO A 24 -8.54 28.73 9.26
CA PRO A 24 -7.83 27.55 9.71
C PRO A 24 -7.45 26.72 8.48
N ASP A 25 -6.16 26.46 8.32
CA ASP A 25 -5.66 25.62 7.22
C ASP A 25 -6.35 24.27 7.31
N ARG A 26 -7.31 24.02 6.43
CA ARG A 26 -8.04 22.74 6.34
C ARG A 26 -7.11 21.54 6.14
N ARG A 27 -5.81 21.81 5.88
CA ARG A 27 -4.73 20.82 5.72
C ARG A 27 -3.85 20.64 6.97
N ALA A 28 -4.02 21.46 8.01
CA ALA A 28 -3.26 21.37 9.26
C ALA A 28 -3.37 20.00 9.98
N TYR A 29 -4.21 19.10 9.44
CA TYR A 29 -4.44 17.76 9.97
C TYR A 29 -3.64 16.65 9.27
N ARG A 30 -2.72 16.97 8.39
CA ARG A 30 -1.82 15.96 7.83
C ARG A 30 -0.81 15.56 8.91
N MET A 31 -0.92 14.31 9.36
CA MET A 31 0.03 13.76 10.31
C MET A 31 1.30 13.35 9.56
N SER A 32 2.40 14.01 9.87
CA SER A 32 3.71 13.72 9.28
C SER A 32 4.12 12.25 9.49
N SER A 33 3.73 11.65 10.61
CA SER A 33 3.99 10.24 10.91
C SER A 33 3.33 9.27 9.92
N LEU A 34 2.08 9.54 9.51
CA LEU A 34 1.39 8.72 8.51
C LEU A 34 2.00 8.90 7.13
N ASP A 35 2.33 10.14 6.74
CA ASP A 35 2.97 10.41 5.47
C ASP A 35 4.39 9.81 5.43
N MET A 36 5.15 9.89 6.51
CA MET A 36 6.47 9.28 6.62
C MET A 36 6.39 7.74 6.50
N LEU A 37 5.44 7.12 7.18
CA LEU A 37 5.24 5.66 7.07
C LEU A 37 4.84 5.26 5.65
N ARG A 38 3.94 6.01 4.97
CA ARG A 38 3.63 5.79 3.55
C ARG A 38 4.87 5.90 2.66
N GLY A 39 5.70 6.93 2.89
CA GLY A 39 6.93 7.12 2.15
C GLY A 39 7.92 5.99 2.37
N LEU A 40 8.08 5.51 3.59
CA LEU A 40 8.94 4.38 3.90
C LEU A 40 8.49 3.11 3.14
N VAL A 41 7.21 2.75 3.25
CA VAL A 41 6.72 1.53 2.62
C VAL A 41 6.70 1.62 1.09
N ILE A 42 6.56 2.82 0.49
CA ILE A 42 6.61 2.95 -0.96
C ILE A 42 8.03 2.79 -1.50
N VAL A 43 9.03 3.28 -0.76
CA VAL A 43 10.45 3.07 -1.09
C VAL A 43 10.80 1.59 -1.02
N VAL A 44 10.39 0.90 0.06
CA VAL A 44 10.62 -0.54 0.23
C VAL A 44 9.85 -1.36 -0.81
N MET A 45 8.64 -0.95 -1.19
CA MET A 45 7.86 -1.62 -2.24
C MET A 45 8.56 -1.59 -3.60
N ALA A 46 9.20 -0.48 -3.95
CA ALA A 46 9.94 -0.37 -5.21
C ALA A 46 11.09 -1.39 -5.29
N LEU A 47 11.70 -1.78 -4.16
CA LEU A 47 12.73 -2.83 -4.13
C LEU A 47 12.18 -4.17 -4.61
N ASP A 48 10.96 -4.53 -4.19
CA ASP A 48 10.31 -5.78 -4.61
C ASP A 48 10.06 -5.81 -6.12
N HIS A 49 9.55 -4.71 -6.67
CA HIS A 49 9.26 -4.61 -8.10
C HIS A 49 10.54 -4.54 -8.94
N VAL A 50 11.59 -3.84 -8.48
CA VAL A 50 12.89 -3.89 -9.17
C VAL A 50 13.43 -5.31 -9.21
N ARG A 51 13.37 -6.04 -8.07
CA ARG A 51 13.77 -7.45 -8.03
C ARG A 51 12.98 -8.29 -9.05
N ASP A 52 11.67 -8.15 -9.09
CA ASP A 52 10.81 -8.92 -9.99
C ASP A 52 11.17 -8.71 -11.47
N PHE A 53 11.52 -7.48 -11.86
CA PHE A 53 11.77 -7.12 -13.25
C PHE A 53 13.20 -7.34 -13.72
N VAL A 54 14.22 -7.22 -12.84
CA VAL A 54 15.61 -7.17 -13.30
C VAL A 54 16.53 -8.21 -12.65
N MET A 55 16.05 -9.03 -11.72
CA MET A 55 16.89 -10.04 -11.09
C MET A 55 17.05 -11.27 -11.98
N THR A 56 18.30 -11.70 -12.19
CA THR A 56 18.59 -12.97 -12.88
C THR A 56 18.01 -14.13 -12.08
N ALA A 57 17.34 -15.08 -12.76
CA ALA A 57 16.68 -16.24 -12.14
C ALA A 57 15.73 -15.81 -10.99
N ALA A 58 14.91 -14.79 -11.23
CA ALA A 58 13.98 -14.28 -10.23
C ALA A 58 13.06 -15.41 -9.70
N VAL A 59 13.21 -15.73 -8.42
CA VAL A 59 12.31 -16.63 -7.71
C VAL A 59 10.99 -15.89 -7.45
N GLN A 60 9.87 -16.52 -7.78
CA GLN A 60 8.56 -15.87 -7.71
C GLN A 60 8.20 -15.43 -6.28
N ASP A 61 8.44 -16.30 -5.30
CA ASP A 61 8.27 -15.97 -3.89
C ASP A 61 9.44 -16.54 -3.06
N PRO A 62 10.49 -15.72 -2.87
CA PRO A 62 11.66 -16.14 -2.10
C PRO A 62 11.38 -16.53 -0.65
N THR A 63 10.25 -16.10 -0.08
CA THR A 63 9.91 -16.47 1.31
C THR A 63 9.22 -17.83 1.40
N ALA A 64 8.74 -18.36 0.29
CA ALA A 64 8.12 -19.69 0.20
C ALA A 64 9.05 -20.75 -0.43
N ASP A 65 10.16 -20.33 -1.06
CA ASP A 65 11.10 -21.24 -1.72
C ASP A 65 12.20 -21.68 -0.76
N PRO A 66 12.30 -22.99 -0.43
CA PRO A 66 13.30 -23.51 0.53
C PRO A 66 14.74 -23.40 0.02
N THR A 67 14.95 -23.17 -1.28
CA THR A 67 16.29 -23.01 -1.88
C THR A 67 16.81 -21.57 -1.80
N THR A 68 15.98 -20.64 -1.34
CA THR A 68 16.32 -19.22 -1.24
C THR A 68 17.39 -18.98 -0.17
N GLY A 69 18.45 -18.26 -0.53
CA GLY A 69 19.45 -17.82 0.43
C GLY A 69 18.94 -16.73 1.39
N PRO A 70 19.54 -16.60 2.59
CA PRO A 70 19.05 -15.72 3.66
C PRO A 70 18.91 -14.25 3.24
N LEU A 71 19.84 -13.73 2.43
CA LEU A 71 19.82 -12.34 2.00
C LEU A 71 18.65 -12.04 1.04
N LEU A 72 18.38 -12.96 0.10
CA LEU A 72 17.24 -12.82 -0.80
C LEU A 72 15.91 -12.98 -0.04
N PHE A 73 15.86 -13.94 0.90
CA PHE A 73 14.72 -14.08 1.82
C PHE A 73 14.46 -12.76 2.58
N ALA A 74 15.47 -12.19 3.24
CA ALA A 74 15.35 -10.95 3.98
C ALA A 74 14.90 -9.77 3.09
N THR A 75 15.42 -9.70 1.85
CA THR A 75 15.02 -8.71 0.85
C THR A 75 13.52 -8.80 0.54
N ARG A 76 13.00 -10.02 0.36
CA ARG A 76 11.58 -10.25 0.12
C ARG A 76 10.75 -10.02 1.36
N TRP A 77 11.23 -10.49 2.52
CA TRP A 77 10.51 -10.39 3.79
C TRP A 77 10.24 -8.94 4.20
N ILE A 78 11.21 -8.04 4.04
CA ILE A 78 11.00 -6.62 4.36
C ILE A 78 9.93 -5.97 3.46
N THR A 79 9.74 -6.44 2.24
CA THR A 79 8.71 -5.91 1.34
C THR A 79 7.28 -6.37 1.68
N HIS A 80 7.14 -7.37 2.56
CA HIS A 80 5.84 -7.83 3.06
C HIS A 80 5.10 -6.73 3.85
N PHE A 81 5.81 -5.82 4.49
CA PHE A 81 5.23 -4.73 5.28
C PHE A 81 4.45 -3.72 4.44
N CYS A 82 4.68 -3.65 3.13
CA CYS A 82 4.16 -2.60 2.28
C CYS A 82 2.63 -2.66 2.12
N ALA A 83 2.09 -3.76 1.62
CA ALA A 83 0.68 -3.87 1.30
C ALA A 83 -0.25 -3.75 2.52
N PRO A 84 0.00 -4.46 3.65
CA PRO A 84 -0.83 -4.30 4.84
C PRO A 84 -0.83 -2.88 5.38
N THR A 85 0.34 -2.22 5.37
CA THR A 85 0.45 -0.83 5.79
C THR A 85 -0.32 0.11 4.88
N PHE A 86 -0.23 -0.05 3.54
CA PHE A 86 -1.00 0.79 2.61
C PHE A 86 -2.50 0.65 2.78
N VAL A 87 -3.00 -0.58 2.86
CA VAL A 87 -4.43 -0.85 3.02
C VAL A 87 -4.94 -0.32 4.37
N PHE A 88 -4.20 -0.57 5.45
CA PHE A 88 -4.52 -0.04 6.78
C PHE A 88 -4.54 1.50 6.80
N LEU A 89 -3.53 2.15 6.21
CA LEU A 89 -3.45 3.61 6.13
C LEU A 89 -4.53 4.23 5.23
N ALA A 90 -5.00 3.53 4.20
CA ALA A 90 -6.14 3.95 3.40
C ALA A 90 -7.43 3.96 4.25
N GLY A 91 -7.68 2.90 5.02
CA GLY A 91 -8.77 2.84 5.99
C GLY A 91 -8.67 3.93 7.06
N THR A 92 -7.48 4.12 7.65
CA THR A 92 -7.22 5.16 8.65
C THR A 92 -7.53 6.56 8.09
N SER A 93 -7.12 6.82 6.86
CA SER A 93 -7.38 8.10 6.19
C SER A 93 -8.87 8.35 5.98
N ALA A 94 -9.62 7.31 5.57
CA ALA A 94 -11.08 7.36 5.46
C ALA A 94 -11.74 7.62 6.83
N GLY A 95 -11.26 6.95 7.88
CA GLY A 95 -11.73 7.15 9.25
C GLY A 95 -11.47 8.55 9.79
N LEU A 96 -10.33 9.16 9.46
CA LEU A 96 -10.04 10.57 9.80
C LEU A 96 -10.90 11.55 9.01
N MET A 97 -11.30 11.22 7.79
CA MET A 97 -12.27 12.02 7.03
C MET A 97 -13.69 11.93 7.60
N ALA A 98 -14.06 10.81 8.20
CA ALA A 98 -15.39 10.61 8.78
C ALA A 98 -15.73 11.60 9.92
N SER A 99 -14.74 12.21 10.58
CA SER A 99 -14.96 13.28 11.57
C SER A 99 -15.28 14.64 10.96
N ARG A 100 -15.18 14.79 9.62
CA ARG A 100 -15.29 16.08 8.91
C ARG A 100 -16.30 16.07 7.76
N LYS A 101 -16.71 14.90 7.33
CA LYS A 101 -17.67 14.69 6.24
C LYS A 101 -18.94 14.07 6.78
N THR A 102 -20.06 14.39 6.18
CA THR A 102 -21.28 13.62 6.37
C THR A 102 -21.10 12.20 5.86
N ARG A 103 -21.93 11.27 6.33
CA ARG A 103 -21.90 9.87 5.88
C ARG A 103 -22.09 9.74 4.36
N ALA A 104 -22.95 10.57 3.78
CA ALA A 104 -23.23 10.57 2.34
C ALA A 104 -22.03 11.09 1.54
N GLU A 105 -21.40 12.18 1.97
CA GLU A 105 -20.20 12.73 1.32
C GLU A 105 -19.02 11.77 1.40
N LEU A 106 -18.84 11.09 2.55
CA LEU A 106 -17.80 10.08 2.71
C LEU A 106 -18.09 8.86 1.83
N ALA A 107 -19.32 8.37 1.79
CA ALA A 107 -19.72 7.25 0.93
C ALA A 107 -19.47 7.58 -0.55
N SER A 108 -19.90 8.75 -1.02
CA SER A 108 -19.69 9.21 -2.39
C SER A 108 -18.19 9.27 -2.73
N PHE A 109 -17.37 9.85 -1.83
CA PHE A 109 -15.92 9.92 -2.01
C PHE A 109 -15.29 8.52 -2.09
N LEU A 110 -15.66 7.61 -1.20
CA LEU A 110 -15.12 6.25 -1.15
C LEU A 110 -15.52 5.44 -2.39
N LEU A 111 -16.78 5.56 -2.84
CA LEU A 111 -17.27 4.90 -4.06
C LEU A 111 -16.54 5.41 -5.31
N THR A 112 -16.52 6.71 -5.53
CA THR A 112 -15.90 7.29 -6.73
C THR A 112 -14.40 7.01 -6.79
N ARG A 113 -13.70 7.19 -5.66
CA ARG A 113 -12.28 6.88 -5.58
C ARG A 113 -12.01 5.38 -5.69
N GLY A 114 -12.82 4.53 -5.06
CA GLY A 114 -12.68 3.09 -5.14
C GLY A 114 -12.84 2.57 -6.58
N LEU A 115 -13.89 2.99 -7.27
CA LEU A 115 -14.11 2.65 -8.68
C LEU A 115 -12.98 3.16 -9.58
N TRP A 116 -12.51 4.38 -9.37
CA TRP A 116 -11.35 4.93 -10.10
C TRP A 116 -10.10 4.07 -9.93
N LEU A 117 -9.79 3.64 -8.71
CA LEU A 117 -8.62 2.79 -8.45
C LEU A 117 -8.74 1.41 -9.11
N ILE A 118 -9.94 0.83 -9.17
CA ILE A 118 -10.20 -0.44 -9.86
C ILE A 118 -9.93 -0.29 -11.37
N VAL A 119 -10.44 0.78 -11.99
CA VAL A 119 -10.21 1.08 -13.42
C VAL A 119 -8.73 1.34 -13.69
N LEU A 120 -8.07 2.10 -12.80
CA LEU A 120 -6.64 2.40 -12.91
C LEU A 120 -5.80 1.13 -12.86
N GLU A 121 -6.11 0.20 -11.96
CA GLU A 121 -5.43 -1.10 -11.88
C GLU A 121 -5.62 -1.91 -13.15
N ALA A 122 -6.88 -2.04 -13.59
CA ALA A 122 -7.21 -2.88 -14.74
C ALA A 122 -6.57 -2.39 -16.06
N ILE A 123 -6.44 -1.08 -16.23
CA ILE A 123 -5.94 -0.50 -17.49
C ILE A 123 -4.49 -0.06 -17.36
N VAL A 124 -4.20 0.90 -16.49
CA VAL A 124 -2.89 1.58 -16.46
C VAL A 124 -1.83 0.70 -15.81
N ILE A 125 -2.14 0.11 -14.66
CA ILE A 125 -1.17 -0.69 -13.91
C ILE A 125 -0.96 -2.05 -14.56
N SER A 126 -2.02 -2.71 -15.05
CA SER A 126 -1.90 -3.96 -15.80
C SER A 126 -1.03 -3.80 -17.06
N THR A 127 -1.16 -2.66 -17.75
CA THR A 127 -0.29 -2.32 -18.88
C THR A 127 1.17 -2.14 -18.44
N ALA A 128 1.43 -1.50 -17.29
CA ALA A 128 2.79 -1.31 -16.78
C ALA A 128 3.53 -2.64 -16.50
N TRP A 129 2.78 -3.68 -16.12
CA TRP A 129 3.33 -5.02 -15.86
C TRP A 129 3.76 -5.78 -17.11
N SER A 130 3.24 -5.44 -18.29
CA SER A 130 3.48 -6.22 -19.52
C SER A 130 3.98 -5.40 -20.69
N PHE A 131 3.76 -4.08 -20.73
CA PHE A 131 3.90 -3.20 -21.90
C PHE A 131 3.22 -3.78 -23.16
N ALA A 132 2.24 -4.66 -22.97
CA ALA A 132 1.47 -5.33 -24.02
C ALA A 132 -0.05 -5.19 -23.77
N PRO A 133 -0.62 -3.98 -23.96
CA PRO A 133 -2.01 -3.69 -23.60
C PRO A 133 -3.06 -4.44 -24.43
N ILE A 134 -2.70 -4.93 -25.62
CA ILE A 134 -3.62 -5.60 -26.55
C ILE A 134 -3.44 -7.12 -26.61
N GLY A 135 -2.49 -7.66 -25.84
CA GLY A 135 -2.28 -9.10 -25.72
C GLY A 135 -0.86 -9.48 -25.34
N VAL A 136 -0.75 -10.39 -24.39
CA VAL A 136 0.52 -10.90 -23.87
C VAL A 136 0.77 -12.30 -24.41
N GLY A 137 1.86 -12.49 -25.17
CA GLY A 137 2.20 -13.78 -25.80
C GLY A 137 2.24 -14.95 -24.80
N GLY A 138 2.84 -14.74 -23.62
CA GLY A 138 2.91 -15.72 -22.54
C GLY A 138 1.55 -16.12 -21.94
N PHE A 139 0.51 -15.34 -22.18
CA PHE A 139 -0.88 -15.64 -21.81
C PHE A 139 -1.73 -16.02 -23.05
N GLY A 140 -1.12 -16.60 -24.08
CA GLY A 140 -1.80 -17.01 -25.30
C GLY A 140 -2.41 -15.85 -26.09
N GLY A 141 -1.77 -14.68 -26.10
CA GLY A 141 -2.23 -13.49 -26.81
C GLY A 141 -3.39 -12.76 -26.13
N ARG A 142 -3.77 -13.14 -24.91
CA ARG A 142 -4.85 -12.49 -24.15
C ARG A 142 -4.41 -11.19 -23.51
N ILE A 143 -5.35 -10.27 -23.28
CA ILE A 143 -5.14 -9.05 -22.53
C ILE A 143 -4.96 -9.42 -21.06
N TYR A 144 -3.82 -9.07 -20.49
CA TYR A 144 -3.53 -9.32 -19.09
C TYR A 144 -4.17 -8.26 -18.19
N VAL A 145 -4.95 -8.70 -17.22
CA VAL A 145 -5.54 -7.86 -16.19
C VAL A 145 -5.06 -8.32 -14.81
N ALA A 146 -4.23 -7.51 -14.17
CA ALA A 146 -3.77 -7.76 -12.82
C ALA A 146 -4.72 -7.11 -11.81
N LEU A 147 -5.29 -7.91 -10.91
CA LEU A 147 -6.08 -7.44 -9.77
C LEU A 147 -5.21 -7.54 -8.51
N GLN A 148 -4.37 -6.49 -8.30
CA GLN A 148 -3.36 -6.44 -7.25
C GLN A 148 -3.74 -5.45 -6.13
N VAL A 149 -2.74 -4.76 -5.55
CA VAL A 149 -2.92 -3.95 -4.35
C VAL A 149 -3.82 -2.72 -4.57
N ILE A 150 -3.76 -2.07 -5.73
CA ILE A 150 -4.59 -0.89 -6.00
C ILE A 150 -6.06 -1.31 -6.21
N TRP A 151 -6.29 -2.45 -6.92
CA TRP A 151 -7.62 -3.04 -7.02
C TRP A 151 -8.20 -3.35 -5.65
N VAL A 152 -7.46 -4.02 -4.76
CA VAL A 152 -7.98 -4.39 -3.44
C VAL A 152 -8.23 -3.17 -2.55
N ILE A 153 -7.41 -2.14 -2.66
CA ILE A 153 -7.67 -0.85 -1.97
C ILE A 153 -8.98 -0.25 -2.51
N GLY A 154 -9.14 -0.19 -3.84
CA GLY A 154 -10.34 0.34 -4.48
C GLY A 154 -11.61 -0.43 -4.10
N ALA A 155 -11.59 -1.76 -4.23
CA ALA A 155 -12.71 -2.63 -3.89
C ALA A 155 -13.06 -2.58 -2.40
N SER A 156 -12.05 -2.56 -1.52
CA SER A 156 -12.28 -2.39 -0.08
C SER A 156 -12.83 -1.01 0.27
N MET A 157 -12.48 0.06 -0.48
CA MET A 157 -13.10 1.38 -0.31
C MET A 157 -14.59 1.36 -0.71
N VAL A 158 -14.95 0.64 -1.78
CA VAL A 158 -16.37 0.46 -2.18
C VAL A 158 -17.15 -0.24 -1.07
N ILE A 159 -16.59 -1.30 -0.48
CA ILE A 159 -17.22 -2.00 0.66
C ILE A 159 -17.31 -1.08 1.89
N LEU A 160 -16.23 -0.34 2.17
CA LEU A 160 -16.19 0.60 3.29
C LEU A 160 -17.20 1.74 3.13
N ALA A 161 -17.55 2.15 1.90
CA ALA A 161 -18.59 3.16 1.65
C ALA A 161 -19.95 2.76 2.24
N GLY A 162 -20.29 1.47 2.23
CA GLY A 162 -21.46 0.94 2.93
C GLY A 162 -21.18 0.72 4.43
N ALA A 163 -20.08 0.05 4.77
CA ALA A 163 -19.78 -0.36 6.14
C ALA A 163 -19.60 0.82 7.11
N GLN A 164 -19.14 1.99 6.65
CA GLN A 164 -18.90 3.17 7.50
C GLN A 164 -20.15 3.69 8.22
N VAL A 165 -21.36 3.35 7.73
CA VAL A 165 -22.62 3.72 8.39
C VAL A 165 -22.79 3.05 9.75
N LEU A 166 -22.18 1.87 9.95
CA LEU A 166 -22.17 1.13 11.21
C LEU A 166 -21.27 1.80 12.28
N GLY A 167 -20.42 2.73 11.86
CA GLY A 167 -19.49 3.45 12.73
C GLY A 167 -18.16 2.75 12.96
N ARG A 168 -17.20 3.49 13.51
CA ARG A 168 -15.79 3.05 13.64
C ARG A 168 -15.63 1.80 14.50
N ARG A 169 -16.40 1.68 15.60
CA ARG A 169 -16.30 0.50 16.50
C ARG A 169 -16.76 -0.78 15.82
N ALA A 170 -17.88 -0.71 15.09
CA ALA A 170 -18.37 -1.86 14.34
C ALA A 170 -17.41 -2.26 13.22
N CYS A 171 -16.86 -1.29 12.46
CA CYS A 171 -15.84 -1.57 11.46
C CYS A 171 -14.58 -2.21 12.06
N LEU A 172 -14.12 -1.72 13.24
CA LEU A 172 -13.00 -2.31 13.96
C LEU A 172 -13.27 -3.77 14.33
N ALA A 173 -14.45 -4.03 14.91
CA ALA A 173 -14.85 -5.37 15.31
C ALA A 173 -15.02 -6.32 14.11
N SER A 174 -15.66 -5.85 13.03
CA SER A 174 -15.82 -6.64 11.80
C SER A 174 -14.48 -6.93 11.13
N GLY A 175 -13.58 -5.94 11.06
CA GLY A 175 -12.23 -6.13 10.53
C GLY A 175 -11.44 -7.15 11.34
N ALA A 176 -11.50 -7.07 12.67
CA ALA A 176 -10.89 -8.05 13.57
C ALA A 176 -11.50 -9.46 13.39
N ALA A 177 -12.83 -9.56 13.32
CA ALA A 177 -13.51 -10.84 13.12
C ALA A 177 -13.13 -11.49 11.79
N ILE A 178 -13.05 -10.72 10.70
CA ILE A 178 -12.58 -11.22 9.39
C ILE A 178 -11.16 -11.76 9.53
N LEU A 179 -10.23 -10.98 10.09
CA LEU A 179 -8.82 -11.39 10.16
C LEU A 179 -8.60 -12.58 11.11
N LEU A 180 -9.38 -12.66 12.20
CA LEU A 180 -9.30 -13.80 13.10
C LEU A 180 -9.96 -15.07 12.54
N GLY A 181 -10.93 -14.94 11.64
CA GLY A 181 -11.75 -16.07 11.18
C GLY A 181 -11.47 -16.55 9.76
N HIS A 182 -10.93 -15.71 8.86
CA HIS A 182 -10.84 -16.09 7.44
C HIS A 182 -9.92 -17.30 7.18
N ASN A 183 -8.91 -17.55 8.03
CA ASN A 183 -8.06 -18.74 7.90
C ASN A 183 -8.82 -20.06 8.10
N LEU A 184 -10.01 -20.05 8.72
CA LEU A 184 -10.89 -21.21 8.75
C LEU A 184 -11.40 -21.59 7.35
N LEU A 185 -11.33 -20.66 6.40
CA LEU A 185 -11.73 -20.86 5.00
C LEU A 185 -10.59 -21.40 4.11
N ASP A 186 -9.36 -21.48 4.60
CA ASP A 186 -8.19 -21.92 3.83
C ASP A 186 -8.39 -23.35 3.28
N GLY A 187 -9.05 -24.23 4.07
CA GLY A 187 -9.39 -25.59 3.65
C GLY A 187 -10.64 -25.71 2.76
N VAL A 188 -11.40 -24.63 2.59
CA VAL A 188 -12.61 -24.60 1.74
C VAL A 188 -12.26 -24.34 0.30
N TRP A 189 -11.05 -24.58 -0.11
CA TRP A 189 -10.66 -24.34 -1.48
C TRP A 189 -10.94 -25.54 -2.38
N PRO A 190 -11.13 -25.31 -3.42
CA PRO A 190 -11.95 -25.76 -4.50
C PRO A 190 -11.18 -26.40 -5.63
N ALA A 191 -10.58 -27.54 -5.45
CA ALA A 191 -10.48 -28.48 -6.59
C ALA A 191 -11.88 -28.73 -7.19
N ALA A 192 -12.93 -28.75 -6.37
CA ALA A 192 -14.33 -28.86 -6.78
C ALA A 192 -14.93 -27.55 -7.35
N MET A 193 -14.35 -26.37 -7.03
CA MET A 193 -14.88 -25.07 -7.49
C MET A 193 -14.20 -24.54 -8.76
N THR A 194 -13.10 -25.11 -9.23
CA THR A 194 -12.42 -24.65 -10.46
C THR A 194 -13.29 -24.78 -11.71
N SER A 195 -14.30 -25.62 -11.69
CA SER A 195 -15.30 -25.78 -12.75
C SER A 195 -16.65 -25.12 -12.42
N ALA A 196 -16.86 -24.60 -11.22
CA ALA A 196 -18.13 -24.00 -10.80
C ALA A 196 -18.25 -22.54 -11.26
N SER A 197 -19.45 -22.09 -11.57
CA SER A 197 -19.74 -20.69 -11.93
C SER A 197 -19.38 -19.68 -10.81
N THR A 198 -19.27 -20.14 -9.58
CA THR A 198 -18.88 -19.36 -8.40
C THR A 198 -17.37 -19.25 -8.18
N ALA A 199 -16.55 -20.01 -8.90
CA ALA A 199 -15.10 -20.03 -8.72
C ALA A 199 -14.42 -18.66 -8.92
N PRO A 200 -14.80 -17.81 -9.91
CA PRO A 200 -14.23 -16.47 -10.04
C PRO A 200 -14.56 -15.56 -8.84
N LEU A 201 -15.76 -15.69 -8.26
CA LEU A 201 -16.14 -14.93 -7.07
C LEU A 201 -15.31 -15.35 -5.86
N TRP A 202 -15.10 -16.67 -5.70
CA TRP A 202 -14.26 -17.18 -4.62
C TRP A 202 -12.79 -16.75 -4.79
N ALA A 203 -12.27 -16.76 -6.03
CA ALA A 203 -10.93 -16.23 -6.33
C ALA A 203 -10.81 -14.75 -5.94
N ALA A 204 -11.80 -13.95 -6.28
CA ALA A 204 -11.84 -12.54 -5.90
C ALA A 204 -11.88 -12.36 -4.38
N LEU A 205 -12.58 -13.24 -3.64
CA LEU A 205 -12.78 -13.10 -2.19
C LEU A 205 -11.64 -13.70 -1.36
N HIS A 206 -11.16 -14.92 -1.68
CA HIS A 206 -10.30 -15.66 -0.75
C HIS A 206 -9.14 -16.42 -1.38
N SER A 207 -8.99 -16.42 -2.71
CA SER A 207 -7.97 -17.26 -3.35
C SER A 207 -7.21 -16.56 -4.46
N ARG A 208 -5.90 -16.86 -4.57
CA ARG A 208 -5.04 -16.33 -5.61
C ARG A 208 -5.12 -17.19 -6.87
N GLN A 209 -5.82 -16.74 -7.92
CA GLN A 209 -6.08 -17.53 -9.12
C GLN A 209 -6.03 -16.72 -10.42
N PHE A 210 -5.71 -17.42 -11.52
CA PHE A 210 -5.90 -16.95 -12.89
C PHE A 210 -7.20 -17.47 -13.46
N TYR A 211 -7.90 -16.60 -14.20
CA TYR A 211 -9.07 -16.96 -15.00
C TYR A 211 -8.92 -16.41 -16.41
N ASP A 212 -9.02 -17.31 -17.38
CA ASP A 212 -9.09 -16.96 -18.79
C ASP A 212 -10.55 -16.83 -19.20
N VAL A 213 -10.97 -15.62 -19.60
CA VAL A 213 -12.33 -15.31 -20.02
C VAL A 213 -12.31 -14.59 -21.37
N GLY A 214 -12.67 -15.28 -22.45
CA GLY A 214 -12.59 -14.74 -23.79
C GLY A 214 -11.21 -14.23 -24.13
N SER A 215 -11.10 -12.94 -24.46
CA SER A 215 -9.84 -12.27 -24.78
C SER A 215 -9.03 -11.81 -23.56
N PHE A 216 -9.43 -12.13 -22.35
CA PHE A 216 -8.78 -11.66 -21.12
C PHE A 216 -8.17 -12.80 -20.32
N SER A 217 -7.00 -12.55 -19.70
CA SER A 217 -6.38 -13.36 -18.65
C SER A 217 -6.37 -12.52 -17.38
N ILE A 218 -7.27 -12.83 -16.45
CA ILE A 218 -7.50 -12.05 -15.21
C ILE A 218 -6.80 -12.75 -14.06
N PHE A 219 -5.92 -12.04 -13.37
CA PHE A 219 -5.20 -12.55 -12.21
C PHE A 219 -5.67 -11.91 -10.91
N PHE A 220 -6.42 -12.67 -10.11
CA PHE A 220 -6.79 -12.28 -8.75
C PHE A 220 -5.59 -12.49 -7.82
N SER A 221 -4.70 -11.51 -7.74
CA SER A 221 -3.48 -11.59 -6.94
C SER A 221 -3.72 -11.28 -5.47
N TYR A 222 -4.69 -10.40 -5.17
CA TYR A 222 -5.03 -9.94 -3.82
C TYR A 222 -6.49 -10.28 -3.50
N PRO A 223 -6.76 -11.42 -2.84
CA PRO A 223 -8.11 -11.81 -2.43
C PRO A 223 -8.74 -10.80 -1.46
N LEU A 224 -9.96 -10.37 -1.75
CA LEU A 224 -10.59 -9.18 -1.17
C LEU A 224 -10.92 -9.31 0.31
N LEU A 225 -11.37 -10.49 0.78
CA LEU A 225 -11.93 -10.66 2.12
C LEU A 225 -10.96 -10.23 3.25
N PRO A 226 -9.75 -10.80 3.37
CA PRO A 226 -8.84 -10.40 4.46
C PRO A 226 -8.30 -8.98 4.29
N TRP A 227 -8.09 -8.51 3.07
CA TRP A 227 -7.64 -7.14 2.82
C TRP A 227 -8.71 -6.11 3.20
N THR A 228 -9.99 -6.42 2.96
CA THR A 228 -11.10 -5.60 3.47
C THR A 228 -11.09 -5.58 5.00
N GLY A 229 -10.80 -6.71 5.66
CA GLY A 229 -10.57 -6.76 7.10
C GLY A 229 -9.51 -5.76 7.57
N VAL A 230 -8.35 -5.71 6.88
CA VAL A 230 -7.28 -4.74 7.18
C VAL A 230 -7.74 -3.29 6.99
N MET A 231 -8.51 -2.99 5.94
CA MET A 231 -9.05 -1.64 5.72
C MET A 231 -10.06 -1.24 6.79
N LEU A 232 -10.97 -2.13 7.18
CA LEU A 232 -11.94 -1.90 8.24
C LEU A 232 -11.26 -1.67 9.60
N LEU A 233 -10.19 -2.43 9.91
CA LEU A 233 -9.35 -2.17 11.09
C LEU A 233 -8.75 -0.76 11.03
N GLY A 234 -8.18 -0.38 9.90
CA GLY A 234 -7.62 0.96 9.70
C GLY A 234 -8.66 2.06 9.93
N PHE A 235 -9.86 1.91 9.36
CA PHE A 235 -10.97 2.85 9.56
C PHE A 235 -11.38 2.97 11.04
N GLY A 236 -11.51 1.84 11.73
CA GLY A 236 -11.86 1.80 13.12
C GLY A 236 -10.76 2.37 14.04
N ALA A 237 -9.49 2.12 13.71
CA ALA A 237 -8.32 2.60 14.45
C ALA A 237 -8.04 4.11 14.25
N ALA A 238 -8.75 4.80 13.36
CA ALA A 238 -8.52 6.23 13.10
C ALA A 238 -8.61 7.10 14.36
N SER A 239 -9.43 6.71 15.35
CA SER A 239 -9.53 7.39 16.66
C SER A 239 -8.22 7.45 17.43
N LEU A 240 -7.28 6.52 17.19
CA LEU A 240 -5.95 6.55 17.81
C LEU A 240 -5.15 7.78 17.35
N PHE A 241 -5.36 8.19 16.12
CA PHE A 241 -4.66 9.32 15.50
C PHE A 241 -5.29 10.69 15.86
N GLU A 242 -6.44 10.69 16.49
CA GLU A 242 -7.09 11.88 17.06
C GLU A 242 -6.60 12.18 18.49
N LEU A 243 -5.84 11.26 19.09
CA LEU A 243 -5.26 11.45 20.43
C LEU A 243 -4.07 12.44 20.42
N PRO A 244 -3.82 13.12 21.55
CA PRO A 244 -2.59 13.87 21.75
C PRO A 244 -1.36 12.99 21.52
N THR A 245 -0.28 13.59 20.99
CA THR A 245 0.94 12.88 20.54
C THR A 245 1.45 11.85 21.54
N LYS A 246 1.65 12.23 22.81
CA LYS A 246 2.17 11.32 23.85
C LYS A 246 1.24 10.12 24.12
N ALA A 247 -0.07 10.36 24.17
CA ALA A 247 -1.05 9.30 24.40
C ALA A 247 -1.15 8.35 23.18
N ARG A 248 -1.10 8.91 21.97
CA ARG A 248 -1.07 8.16 20.71
C ARG A 248 0.17 7.27 20.64
N GLU A 249 1.35 7.82 20.89
CA GLU A 249 2.60 7.09 20.91
C GLU A 249 2.55 5.91 21.87
N GLN A 250 2.14 6.14 23.13
CA GLN A 250 2.04 5.06 24.11
C GLN A 250 1.06 3.97 23.70
N ARG A 251 -0.08 4.33 23.08
CA ARG A 251 -1.04 3.34 22.58
C ARG A 251 -0.52 2.56 21.39
N LEU A 252 0.12 3.23 20.43
CA LEU A 252 0.74 2.57 19.28
C LEU A 252 1.86 1.61 19.71
N LEU A 253 2.68 1.99 20.70
CA LEU A 253 3.71 1.11 21.27
C LEU A 253 3.07 -0.14 21.90
N ARG A 254 2.06 0.03 22.75
CA ARG A 254 1.37 -1.12 23.38
C ARG A 254 0.74 -2.03 22.32
N ILE A 255 0.02 -1.47 21.35
CA ILE A 255 -0.59 -2.24 20.26
C ILE A 255 0.48 -2.97 19.46
N GLY A 256 1.54 -2.28 19.03
CA GLY A 256 2.60 -2.87 18.23
C GLY A 256 3.30 -4.01 18.96
N ILE A 257 3.65 -3.82 20.23
CA ILE A 257 4.25 -4.88 21.07
C ILE A 257 3.28 -6.06 21.23
N SER A 258 1.99 -5.80 21.50
CA SER A 258 0.98 -6.87 21.65
C SER A 258 0.82 -7.68 20.36
N LEU A 259 0.81 -7.04 19.18
CA LEU A 259 0.72 -7.73 17.87
C LEU A 259 1.95 -8.57 17.60
N VAL A 260 3.16 -8.07 17.91
CA VAL A 260 4.42 -8.82 17.76
C VAL A 260 4.45 -10.03 18.70
N ILE A 261 4.05 -9.85 19.97
CA ILE A 261 3.97 -10.97 20.93
C ILE A 261 2.92 -11.99 20.44
N ALA A 262 1.74 -11.54 20.01
CA ALA A 262 0.71 -12.43 19.46
C ALA A 262 1.22 -13.22 18.25
N PHE A 263 1.95 -12.57 17.31
CA PHE A 263 2.61 -13.25 16.21
C PHE A 263 3.53 -14.36 16.71
N ILE A 264 4.47 -14.03 17.62
CA ILE A 264 5.46 -14.99 18.13
C ILE A 264 4.78 -16.17 18.81
N VAL A 265 3.80 -15.90 19.68
CA VAL A 265 3.11 -16.96 20.46
C VAL A 265 2.28 -17.87 19.55
N ILE A 266 1.44 -17.28 18.67
CA ILE A 266 0.57 -18.08 17.79
C ILE A 266 1.40 -18.85 16.78
N ARG A 267 2.46 -18.24 16.22
CA ARG A 267 3.38 -18.91 15.29
C ARG A 267 4.14 -20.06 15.98
N ALA A 268 4.61 -19.85 17.20
CA ALA A 268 5.30 -20.90 17.97
C ALA A 268 4.39 -22.10 18.30
N LEU A 269 3.10 -21.84 18.56
CA LEU A 269 2.12 -22.92 18.79
C LEU A 269 1.82 -23.72 17.53
N ASN A 270 1.99 -23.16 16.35
CA ASN A 270 1.86 -23.83 15.05
C ASN A 270 0.49 -24.50 14.80
N VAL A 271 -0.59 -23.97 15.40
CA VAL A 271 -1.94 -24.56 15.35
C VAL A 271 -2.89 -23.84 14.42
N TYR A 272 -2.76 -22.49 14.30
CA TYR A 272 -3.71 -21.63 13.61
C TYR A 272 -3.05 -20.34 13.09
N GLY A 273 -3.67 -19.72 12.09
CA GLY A 273 -3.37 -18.38 11.64
C GLY A 273 -2.43 -18.29 10.43
N ASP A 274 -1.98 -19.43 9.91
CA ASP A 274 -1.29 -19.55 8.62
C ASP A 274 -1.55 -20.94 8.05
N PRO A 275 -1.78 -21.11 6.73
CA PRO A 275 -1.99 -22.43 6.12
C PRO A 275 -0.73 -23.30 6.13
N HIS A 276 0.45 -22.71 6.32
CA HIS A 276 1.73 -23.42 6.34
C HIS A 276 2.35 -23.40 7.74
N ALA A 277 2.50 -24.59 8.33
CA ALA A 277 3.25 -24.78 9.57
C ALA A 277 4.72 -24.38 9.37
N TRP A 278 5.38 -23.84 10.40
CA TRP A 278 6.82 -23.66 10.36
C TRP A 278 7.52 -24.92 10.86
N GLU A 279 8.71 -25.14 10.36
CA GLU A 279 9.54 -26.30 10.66
C GLU A 279 10.80 -25.88 11.39
N PHE A 280 11.16 -26.65 12.42
CA PHE A 280 12.41 -26.48 13.16
C PHE A 280 13.42 -27.52 12.71
N ASP A 281 14.54 -27.06 12.17
CA ASP A 281 15.70 -27.89 11.80
C ASP A 281 16.86 -27.56 12.75
N PRO A 282 17.22 -28.44 13.69
CA PRO A 282 18.31 -28.20 14.63
C PRO A 282 19.68 -28.18 13.94
N SER A 283 19.80 -28.73 12.74
CA SER A 283 21.04 -28.70 11.94
C SER A 283 21.20 -27.40 11.14
N ASN A 284 20.10 -26.65 10.93
CA ASN A 284 20.10 -25.40 10.17
C ASN A 284 19.19 -24.33 10.82
N ILE A 285 19.74 -23.64 11.80
CA ILE A 285 19.01 -22.58 12.53
C ILE A 285 18.57 -21.45 11.59
N THR A 286 19.35 -21.14 10.55
CA THR A 286 18.96 -20.12 9.57
C THR A 286 17.69 -20.54 8.82
N ALA A 287 17.59 -21.77 8.37
CA ALA A 287 16.38 -22.29 7.73
C ALA A 287 15.19 -22.29 8.69
N SER A 288 15.40 -22.66 9.97
CA SER A 288 14.37 -22.59 11.01
C SER A 288 13.82 -21.16 11.21
N VAL A 289 14.72 -20.17 11.29
CA VAL A 289 14.31 -18.75 11.40
C VAL A 289 13.58 -18.29 10.15
N MET A 290 14.04 -18.65 8.96
CA MET A 290 13.36 -18.32 7.70
C MET A 290 11.97 -18.96 7.65
N SER A 291 11.84 -20.23 8.03
CA SER A 291 10.57 -20.95 8.13
C SER A 291 9.62 -20.27 9.13
N PHE A 292 10.12 -19.87 10.31
CA PHE A 292 9.33 -19.17 11.31
C PHE A 292 8.79 -17.82 10.81
N LEU A 293 9.61 -17.05 10.10
CA LEU A 293 9.25 -15.74 9.54
C LEU A 293 8.48 -15.84 8.21
N GLY A 294 8.51 -16.99 7.54
CA GLY A 294 7.79 -17.26 6.30
C GLY A 294 6.30 -17.41 6.56
N THR A 295 5.51 -16.38 6.23
CA THR A 295 4.06 -16.35 6.40
C THR A 295 3.36 -16.07 5.08
N THR A 296 2.14 -16.58 4.93
CA THR A 296 1.37 -16.52 3.69
C THR A 296 0.79 -15.13 3.45
N LYS A 297 1.13 -14.54 2.30
CA LYS A 297 0.66 -13.22 1.87
C LYS A 297 -0.62 -13.28 1.01
N TYR A 298 -0.91 -14.41 0.37
CA TYR A 298 -1.95 -14.52 -0.65
C TYR A 298 -2.83 -15.78 -0.50
N PRO A 299 -3.94 -15.66 0.24
CA PRO A 299 -4.47 -14.55 1.02
C PRO A 299 -3.58 -14.22 2.22
N PRO A 300 -3.58 -12.95 2.71
CA PRO A 300 -2.77 -12.59 3.86
C PRO A 300 -3.29 -13.29 5.11
N SER A 301 -2.52 -14.22 5.65
CA SER A 301 -2.86 -14.96 6.85
C SER A 301 -2.93 -14.04 8.09
N LEU A 302 -3.57 -14.49 9.16
CA LEU A 302 -3.56 -13.78 10.44
C LEU A 302 -2.13 -13.51 10.91
N LEU A 303 -1.26 -14.52 10.80
CA LEU A 303 0.15 -14.38 11.19
C LEU A 303 0.90 -13.38 10.32
N PHE A 304 0.62 -13.34 9.00
CA PHE A 304 1.17 -12.33 8.12
C PHE A 304 0.75 -10.90 8.54
N VAL A 305 -0.52 -10.72 8.90
CA VAL A 305 -1.04 -9.41 9.34
C VAL A 305 -0.42 -8.99 10.68
N LEU A 306 -0.33 -9.91 11.65
CA LEU A 306 0.30 -9.64 12.95
C LEU A 306 1.78 -9.27 12.80
N MET A 307 2.53 -10.06 11.99
CA MET A 307 3.94 -9.86 11.70
C MET A 307 4.21 -8.49 11.06
N THR A 308 3.30 -8.00 10.23
CA THR A 308 3.52 -6.78 9.45
C THR A 308 2.96 -5.53 10.14
N LEU A 309 1.73 -5.57 10.67
CA LEU A 309 1.12 -4.41 11.31
C LEU A 309 1.69 -4.13 12.71
N GLY A 310 2.22 -5.14 13.41
CA GLY A 310 2.90 -4.95 14.70
C GLY A 310 4.09 -3.98 14.57
N PRO A 311 5.13 -4.33 13.80
CA PRO A 311 6.27 -3.43 13.56
C PRO A 311 5.86 -2.11 12.87
N ALA A 312 4.85 -2.10 11.99
CA ALA A 312 4.36 -0.85 11.38
C ALA A 312 3.79 0.11 12.44
N ALA A 313 3.06 -0.40 13.44
CA ALA A 313 2.57 0.40 14.56
C ALA A 313 3.73 0.93 15.43
N LEU A 314 4.77 0.13 15.69
CA LEU A 314 5.98 0.58 16.38
C LEU A 314 6.71 1.67 15.58
N ALA A 315 6.91 1.49 14.28
CA ALA A 315 7.51 2.49 13.41
C ALA A 315 6.71 3.80 13.43
N CYS A 316 5.38 3.72 13.37
CA CYS A 316 4.49 4.88 13.44
C CYS A 316 4.60 5.62 14.79
N ALA A 317 4.76 4.89 15.91
CA ALA A 317 4.93 5.48 17.23
C ALA A 317 6.19 6.35 17.33
N PHE A 318 7.27 5.94 16.67
CA PHE A 318 8.55 6.66 16.68
C PHE A 318 8.68 7.69 15.54
N ALA A 319 7.85 7.60 14.50
CA ALA A 319 7.97 8.43 13.30
C ALA A 319 7.97 9.95 13.58
N GLU A 320 7.21 10.41 14.58
CA GLU A 320 7.15 11.85 14.94
C GLU A 320 8.41 12.35 15.65
N ARG A 321 9.25 11.46 16.15
CA ARG A 321 10.53 11.80 16.79
C ARG A 321 11.66 11.94 15.79
N ILE A 322 11.53 11.32 14.62
CA ILE A 322 12.55 11.32 13.58
C ILE A 322 12.46 12.63 12.81
N ARG A 323 13.55 13.38 12.81
CA ARG A 323 13.70 14.66 12.12
C ARG A 323 14.91 14.62 11.20
N GLY A 324 14.90 15.48 10.17
CA GLY A 324 16.03 15.65 9.27
C GLY A 324 15.72 15.31 7.81
N PRO A 325 16.71 15.45 6.91
CA PRO A 325 16.50 15.37 5.46
C PRO A 325 15.86 14.05 5.00
N LEU A 326 16.21 12.93 5.63
CA LEU A 326 15.61 11.63 5.30
C LEU A 326 14.12 11.57 5.67
N SER A 327 13.76 12.08 6.86
CA SER A 327 12.35 12.18 7.27
C SER A 327 11.55 13.04 6.29
N ASP A 328 12.11 14.21 5.91
CA ASP A 328 11.44 15.14 4.97
C ASP A 328 11.29 14.52 3.58
N ALA A 329 12.29 13.76 3.13
CA ALA A 329 12.21 13.02 1.87
C ALA A 329 11.11 11.94 1.92
N LEU A 330 11.04 11.14 2.99
CA LEU A 330 10.00 10.13 3.16
C LEU A 330 8.61 10.76 3.24
N VAL A 331 8.43 11.86 3.97
CA VAL A 331 7.17 12.60 4.02
C VAL A 331 6.76 13.10 2.63
N THR A 332 7.73 13.58 1.84
CA THR A 332 7.50 14.05 0.46
C THR A 332 6.99 12.92 -0.43
N LEU A 333 7.66 11.76 -0.41
CA LEU A 333 7.24 10.57 -1.14
C LEU A 333 5.85 10.08 -0.69
N GLY A 334 5.60 10.06 0.62
CA GLY A 334 4.32 9.64 1.19
C GLY A 334 3.14 10.57 0.88
N ARG A 335 3.40 11.81 0.42
CA ARG A 335 2.38 12.75 -0.08
C ARG A 335 1.97 12.51 -1.53
N ALA A 336 2.77 11.78 -2.30
CA ALA A 336 2.51 11.45 -3.70
C ALA A 336 2.52 9.93 -3.98
N PRO A 337 1.86 9.09 -3.15
CA PRO A 337 2.06 7.63 -3.20
C PRO A 337 1.60 7.02 -4.51
N LEU A 338 0.46 7.47 -5.07
CA LEU A 338 -0.06 6.91 -6.32
C LEU A 338 0.77 7.34 -7.53
N ALA A 339 1.25 8.59 -7.54
CA ALA A 339 2.13 9.07 -8.61
C ALA A 339 3.44 8.26 -8.63
N PHE A 340 4.06 8.03 -7.47
CA PHE A 340 5.23 7.15 -7.37
C PHE A 340 4.89 5.73 -7.83
N TYR A 341 3.76 5.15 -7.34
CA TYR A 341 3.36 3.79 -7.65
C TYR A 341 3.21 3.54 -9.16
N ILE A 342 2.55 4.44 -9.87
CA ILE A 342 2.41 4.30 -11.32
C ILE A 342 3.76 4.49 -12.01
N SER A 343 4.44 5.58 -11.70
CA SER A 343 5.66 5.97 -12.43
C SER A 343 6.79 4.96 -12.24
N HIS A 344 6.94 4.34 -11.05
CA HIS A 344 8.02 3.38 -10.83
C HIS A 344 7.84 2.09 -11.63
N LEU A 345 6.61 1.58 -11.80
CA LEU A 345 6.37 0.38 -12.60
C LEU A 345 6.75 0.61 -14.06
N TYR A 346 6.31 1.73 -14.65
CA TYR A 346 6.69 2.10 -16.02
C TYR A 346 8.20 2.31 -16.17
N LEU A 347 8.82 3.01 -15.21
CA LEU A 347 10.27 3.25 -15.22
C LEU A 347 11.05 1.94 -15.10
N ILE A 348 10.68 1.05 -14.18
CA ILE A 348 11.38 -0.22 -13.97
C ILE A 348 11.25 -1.11 -15.22
N HIS A 349 10.07 -1.17 -15.84
CA HIS A 349 9.87 -1.95 -17.05
C HIS A 349 10.72 -1.38 -18.22
N ALA A 350 10.74 -0.07 -18.40
CA ALA A 350 11.60 0.58 -19.39
C ALA A 350 13.09 0.30 -19.11
N LEU A 351 13.52 0.35 -17.85
CA LEU A 351 14.89 -0.01 -17.47
C LEU A 351 15.21 -1.48 -17.73
N ALA A 352 14.24 -2.41 -17.53
CA ALA A 352 14.43 -3.81 -17.90
C ALA A 352 14.65 -3.99 -19.39
N ILE A 353 13.90 -3.27 -20.25
CA ILE A 353 14.13 -3.27 -21.70
C ILE A 353 15.54 -2.76 -22.05
N LEU A 354 15.93 -1.61 -21.50
CA LEU A 354 17.25 -1.01 -21.75
C LEU A 354 18.38 -1.92 -21.28
N LEU A 355 18.23 -2.54 -20.11
CA LEU A 355 19.20 -3.52 -19.59
C LEU A 355 19.26 -4.76 -20.48
N GLY A 356 18.11 -5.24 -20.98
CA GLY A 356 18.03 -6.38 -21.88
C GLY A 356 18.75 -6.10 -23.20
N ILE A 357 18.56 -4.94 -23.81
CA ILE A 357 19.28 -4.50 -25.02
C ILE A 357 20.79 -4.45 -24.76
N ALA A 358 21.19 -3.89 -23.62
CA ALA A 358 22.61 -3.82 -23.22
C ALA A 358 23.24 -5.22 -23.01
N GLN A 359 22.43 -6.24 -22.69
CA GLN A 359 22.83 -7.63 -22.55
C GLN A 359 22.71 -8.44 -23.85
N GLY A 360 22.32 -7.82 -24.97
CA GLY A 360 22.22 -8.45 -26.29
C GLY A 360 20.87 -9.09 -26.61
N PHE A 361 19.82 -8.85 -25.82
CA PHE A 361 18.48 -9.32 -26.10
C PHE A 361 17.70 -8.33 -26.99
N ALA A 362 16.73 -8.83 -27.75
CA ALA A 362 15.84 -7.98 -28.54
C ALA A 362 14.78 -7.32 -27.63
N ALA A 363 14.45 -6.04 -27.88
CA ALA A 363 13.50 -5.27 -27.07
C ALA A 363 12.12 -5.91 -27.01
N GLU A 364 11.66 -6.53 -28.09
CA GLU A 364 10.35 -7.17 -28.22
C GLU A 364 10.16 -8.31 -27.24
N GLN A 365 11.24 -8.96 -26.79
CA GLN A 365 11.20 -10.04 -25.80
C GLN A 365 10.75 -9.56 -24.40
N PHE A 366 10.77 -8.26 -24.17
CA PHE A 366 10.36 -7.60 -22.93
C PHE A 366 8.96 -6.97 -23.01
N LEU A 367 8.32 -6.94 -24.18
CA LEU A 367 6.93 -6.51 -24.35
C LEU A 367 5.98 -7.64 -23.89
N THR A 368 6.16 -8.08 -22.66
CA THR A 368 5.45 -9.17 -22.03
C THR A 368 5.51 -9.01 -20.51
N HIS A 369 4.77 -9.83 -19.78
CA HIS A 369 4.88 -9.85 -18.33
C HIS A 369 6.26 -10.37 -17.89
N TYR A 370 6.87 -9.80 -16.84
CA TYR A 370 8.25 -10.10 -16.40
C TYR A 370 8.55 -11.60 -16.21
N ARG A 371 7.55 -12.41 -15.91
CA ARG A 371 7.69 -13.88 -15.78
C ARG A 371 8.11 -14.59 -17.06
N PHE A 372 7.91 -13.94 -18.20
CA PHE A 372 8.24 -14.46 -19.52
C PHE A 372 9.49 -13.79 -20.11
N PHE A 373 10.21 -13.01 -19.32
CA PHE A 373 11.47 -12.42 -19.77
C PHE A 373 12.50 -13.49 -20.12
N PRO A 374 13.45 -13.21 -21.04
CA PRO A 374 14.41 -14.18 -21.54
C PRO A 374 15.24 -14.81 -20.40
N LYS A 375 15.50 -16.11 -20.52
CA LYS A 375 16.43 -16.81 -19.60
C LYS A 375 17.83 -16.23 -19.73
N GLY A 376 18.50 -16.02 -18.61
CA GLY A 376 19.85 -15.44 -18.57
C GLY A 376 19.87 -13.90 -18.54
N PHE A 377 18.72 -13.24 -18.72
CA PHE A 377 18.57 -11.82 -18.52
C PHE A 377 18.67 -11.44 -17.02
N GLY A 378 19.20 -10.25 -16.78
CA GLY A 378 19.09 -9.60 -15.46
C GLY A 378 20.43 -9.39 -14.76
N VAL A 379 20.35 -9.03 -13.49
CA VAL A 379 21.50 -8.71 -12.62
C VAL A 379 21.41 -9.49 -11.29
N GLY A 380 22.54 -9.62 -10.63
CA GLY A 380 22.58 -10.16 -9.25
C GLY A 380 21.94 -9.20 -8.25
N LEU A 381 21.77 -9.66 -7.02
CA LEU A 381 21.07 -8.91 -5.95
C LEU A 381 21.68 -7.52 -5.67
N LEU A 382 23.01 -7.36 -5.74
CA LEU A 382 23.64 -6.04 -5.61
C LEU A 382 23.17 -5.08 -6.72
N GLY A 383 23.09 -5.56 -7.96
CA GLY A 383 22.55 -4.77 -9.09
C GLY A 383 21.10 -4.35 -8.85
N VAL A 384 20.29 -5.25 -8.29
CA VAL A 384 18.90 -4.93 -7.87
C VAL A 384 18.87 -3.76 -6.88
N TYR A 385 19.74 -3.78 -5.86
CA TYR A 385 19.81 -2.67 -4.88
C TYR A 385 20.24 -1.35 -5.52
N LEU A 386 21.23 -1.38 -6.42
CA LEU A 386 21.71 -0.18 -7.12
C LEU A 386 20.61 0.42 -8.02
N ILE A 387 19.92 -0.41 -8.80
CA ILE A 387 18.80 0.02 -9.65
C ILE A 387 17.64 0.55 -8.79
N TRP A 388 17.32 -0.10 -7.67
CA TRP A 388 16.31 0.37 -6.73
C TRP A 388 16.61 1.79 -6.21
N ILE A 389 17.83 2.03 -5.75
CA ILE A 389 18.25 3.35 -5.28
C ILE A 389 18.12 4.38 -6.41
N ALA A 390 18.58 4.03 -7.61
CA ALA A 390 18.47 4.91 -8.79
C ALA A 390 17.01 5.26 -9.12
N VAL A 391 16.11 4.28 -9.12
CA VAL A 391 14.66 4.48 -9.35
C VAL A 391 14.06 5.44 -8.33
N VAL A 392 14.37 5.27 -7.04
CA VAL A 392 13.87 6.15 -5.98
C VAL A 392 14.39 7.59 -6.17
N LEU A 393 15.68 7.75 -6.48
CA LEU A 393 16.30 9.06 -6.70
C LEU A 393 15.73 9.76 -7.93
N VAL A 394 15.53 9.05 -9.04
CA VAL A 394 14.96 9.59 -10.30
C VAL A 394 13.52 10.04 -10.10
N LEU A 395 12.73 9.31 -9.29
CA LEU A 395 11.32 9.64 -9.07
C LEU A 395 11.09 10.66 -7.96
N TYR A 396 12.08 10.94 -7.12
CA TYR A 396 11.95 11.91 -6.04
C TYR A 396 11.54 13.33 -6.50
N PRO A 397 12.16 13.91 -7.57
CA PRO A 397 11.74 15.21 -8.10
C PRO A 397 10.29 15.25 -8.55
N LEU A 398 9.80 14.18 -9.23
CA LEU A 398 8.41 14.05 -9.64
C LEU A 398 7.47 14.06 -8.43
N CYS A 399 7.77 13.26 -7.41
CA CYS A 399 6.97 13.21 -6.18
C CYS A 399 6.95 14.54 -5.43
N ARG A 400 8.09 15.24 -5.39
CA ARG A 400 8.20 16.59 -4.82
C ARG A 400 7.34 17.60 -5.57
N TRP A 401 7.35 17.54 -6.90
CA TRP A 401 6.49 18.38 -7.73
C TRP A 401 5.00 18.09 -7.45
N VAL A 402 4.56 16.83 -7.50
CA VAL A 402 3.18 16.44 -7.21
C VAL A 402 2.76 16.86 -5.80
N ALA A 403 3.61 16.64 -4.79
CA ALA A 403 3.34 17.05 -3.42
C ALA A 403 3.17 18.58 -3.30
N THR A 404 3.99 19.34 -4.03
CA THR A 404 3.91 20.82 -4.09
C THR A 404 2.63 21.30 -4.77
N VAL A 405 2.26 20.70 -5.91
CA VAL A 405 1.01 21.00 -6.61
C VAL A 405 -0.20 20.73 -5.72
N LYS A 406 -0.22 19.56 -5.07
CA LYS A 406 -1.26 19.20 -4.10
C LYS A 406 -1.31 20.15 -2.88
N ALA A 407 -0.20 20.77 -2.50
CA ALA A 407 -0.16 21.72 -1.42
C ALA A 407 -0.74 23.09 -1.84
N ARG A 408 -0.54 23.51 -3.09
CA ARG A 408 -0.93 24.83 -3.61
C ARG A 408 -2.33 24.86 -4.24
N ARG A 409 -2.81 23.74 -4.80
CA ARG A 409 -4.08 23.67 -5.53
C ARG A 409 -5.10 22.81 -4.80
N GLN A 410 -6.39 23.15 -4.97
CA GLN A 410 -7.51 22.45 -4.34
C GLN A 410 -8.43 21.78 -5.38
N ASP A 411 -7.92 21.56 -6.59
CA ASP A 411 -8.71 20.95 -7.64
C ASP A 411 -9.18 19.55 -7.20
N TRP A 412 -10.42 19.22 -7.52
CA TRP A 412 -11.06 17.98 -7.10
C TRP A 412 -10.29 16.72 -7.55
N TRP A 413 -9.73 16.74 -8.76
CA TRP A 413 -8.98 15.61 -9.35
C TRP A 413 -7.67 15.30 -8.60
N LEU A 414 -7.08 16.29 -7.90
CA LEU A 414 -5.88 16.06 -7.09
C LEU A 414 -6.11 15.11 -5.90
N SER A 415 -7.37 14.89 -5.54
CA SER A 415 -7.73 13.91 -4.53
C SER A 415 -7.63 12.46 -5.06
N TYR A 416 -7.56 12.29 -6.39
CA TYR A 416 -7.52 10.99 -7.06
C TYR A 416 -6.09 10.55 -7.48
N VAL A 417 -5.11 11.43 -7.38
CA VAL A 417 -3.70 11.18 -7.77
C VAL A 417 -2.81 10.87 -6.57
#